data_00dc63be883b5b676f8758e8d02b7c71
#
_entry.id   00dc63be883b5b676f8758e8d02b7c71
#
_cell.length_a   1.000
_cell.length_b   1.000
_cell.length_c   1.000
_cell.angle_alpha   90.00
_cell.angle_beta   90.00
_cell.angle_gamma   90.00
#
_symmetry.space_group_name_H-M   'P 1'
#
loop_
_entity.id
_entity.type
_entity.pdbx_description
1 polymer ?
#
loop_
_entity_poly.entity_id
_entity_poly.type
_entity_poly.pdbx_seq_one_letter_code
_entity_poly.pdbx_strand_id
1 'polypeptide(L)'
;MRFRFPVIIIDEDFRSENASGLGIRALAKAIEGESMEVLGVTSYGDLSSFAQQQSRASAFILSVDDDDFSAQELDSTIGELRTFVKAIRFRNADIPIFLYGETQTSRHIPNDVLRELHGFIHMFEDTPEFVARYIV
;
A
#
# COMPACT_ATOMS: atom_id res chain seq x y z
N MET A 1 2.64 -25.38 12.00
CA MET A 1 2.95 -23.95 12.11
C MET A 1 3.04 -23.36 10.72
N ARG A 2 2.26 -22.32 10.48
CA ARG A 2 2.32 -21.61 9.22
C ARG A 2 3.25 -20.42 9.34
N PHE A 3 4.23 -20.37 8.49
CA PHE A 3 5.05 -19.17 8.34
C PHE A 3 4.38 -18.29 7.30
N ARG A 4 3.80 -17.18 7.76
CA ARG A 4 3.24 -16.18 6.87
C ARG A 4 4.15 -14.98 6.89
N PHE A 5 4.43 -14.50 5.70
CA PHE A 5 5.17 -13.26 5.56
C PHE A 5 4.26 -12.08 5.87
N PRO A 6 4.80 -10.96 6.36
CA PRO A 6 3.98 -9.82 6.72
C PRO A 6 3.33 -9.16 5.49
N VAL A 7 2.21 -8.49 5.73
CA VAL A 7 1.67 -7.50 4.81
C VAL A 7 2.42 -6.19 5.05
N ILE A 8 2.98 -5.61 4.02
CA ILE A 8 3.76 -4.39 4.12
C ILE A 8 2.89 -3.22 3.66
N ILE A 9 2.71 -2.24 4.54
CA ILE A 9 1.94 -1.03 4.26
C ILE A 9 2.91 0.14 4.18
N ILE A 10 2.84 0.90 3.09
CA ILE A 10 3.62 2.12 2.91
C ILE A 10 2.66 3.29 2.88
N ASP A 11 2.71 4.12 3.92
CA ASP A 11 1.85 5.30 4.04
C ASP A 11 2.60 6.35 4.87
N GLU A 12 2.81 7.53 4.30
CA GLU A 12 3.51 8.60 5.01
C GLU A 12 2.78 9.04 6.26
N ASP A 13 1.47 8.83 6.31
CA ASP A 13 0.63 9.18 7.46
C ASP A 13 0.45 8.02 8.44
N PHE A 14 1.15 6.92 8.28
CA PHE A 14 0.94 5.72 9.09
C PHE A 14 1.04 6.01 10.60
N ARG A 15 1.90 6.94 10.98
CA ARG A 15 2.08 7.34 12.38
C ARG A 15 1.42 8.68 12.73
N SER A 16 0.69 9.28 11.79
CA SER A 16 0.05 10.57 11.99
C SER A 16 -1.25 10.42 12.76
N GLU A 17 -1.63 11.47 13.49
CA GLU A 17 -2.88 11.51 14.24
C GLU A 17 -4.06 12.03 13.42
N ASN A 18 -3.84 12.32 12.14
CA ASN A 18 -4.91 12.78 11.26
C ASN A 18 -5.83 11.63 10.82
N ALA A 19 -6.90 11.97 10.09
CA ALA A 19 -7.87 10.97 9.64
C ALA A 19 -7.25 9.89 8.75
N SER A 20 -6.30 10.26 7.89
CA SER A 20 -5.59 9.31 7.04
C SER A 20 -4.79 8.30 7.86
N GLY A 21 -4.06 8.77 8.87
CA GLY A 21 -3.29 7.91 9.75
C GLY A 21 -4.16 6.97 10.57
N LEU A 22 -5.28 7.48 11.10
CA LEU A 22 -6.23 6.66 11.84
C LEU A 22 -6.86 5.59 10.95
N GLY A 23 -7.18 5.96 9.71
CA GLY A 23 -7.79 5.03 8.75
C GLY A 23 -6.86 3.88 8.37
N ILE A 24 -5.61 4.19 8.05
CA ILE A 24 -4.65 3.15 7.65
C ILE A 24 -4.28 2.25 8.82
N ARG A 25 -4.20 2.79 10.04
CA ARG A 25 -3.94 1.96 11.22
C ARG A 25 -5.13 1.06 11.55
N ALA A 26 -6.36 1.53 11.30
CA ALA A 26 -7.55 0.69 11.45
C ALA A 26 -7.50 -0.50 10.49
N LEU A 27 -7.08 -0.27 9.25
CA LEU A 27 -6.89 -1.35 8.28
C LEU A 27 -5.80 -2.32 8.74
N ALA A 28 -4.66 -1.80 9.18
CA ALA A 28 -3.57 -2.62 9.70
C ALA A 28 -4.04 -3.51 10.84
N LYS A 29 -4.79 -2.95 11.77
CA LYS A 29 -5.32 -3.69 12.92
C LYS A 29 -6.30 -4.78 12.49
N ALA A 30 -7.14 -4.49 11.49
CA ALA A 30 -8.07 -5.49 10.96
C ALA A 30 -7.32 -6.66 10.29
N ILE A 31 -6.24 -6.37 9.57
CA ILE A 31 -5.39 -7.41 8.96
C ILE A 31 -4.72 -8.25 10.05
N GLU A 32 -4.23 -7.62 11.09
CA GLU A 32 -3.66 -8.34 12.24
C GLU A 32 -4.70 -9.25 12.91
N GLY A 33 -5.95 -8.80 12.96
CA GLY A 33 -7.06 -9.60 13.46
C GLY A 33 -7.32 -10.87 12.66
N GLU A 34 -6.89 -10.92 11.40
CA GLU A 34 -6.96 -12.12 10.56
C GLU A 34 -5.70 -12.99 10.68
N SER A 35 -4.93 -12.79 11.73
CA SER A 35 -3.71 -13.56 12.06
C SER A 35 -2.56 -13.34 11.07
N MET A 36 -2.49 -12.15 10.47
CA MET A 36 -1.39 -11.74 9.59
C MET A 36 -0.57 -10.67 10.28
N GLU A 37 0.75 -10.79 10.20
CA GLU A 37 1.63 -9.73 10.67
C GLU A 37 1.60 -8.56 9.69
N VAL A 38 1.63 -7.34 10.22
CA VAL A 38 1.67 -6.10 9.43
C VAL A 38 2.92 -5.33 9.77
N LEU A 39 3.61 -4.87 8.73
CA LEU A 39 4.74 -3.97 8.85
C LEU A 39 4.37 -2.65 8.19
N GLY A 40 4.32 -1.57 8.97
CA GLY A 40 4.05 -0.23 8.46
C GLY A 40 5.32 0.57 8.32
N VAL A 41 5.50 1.20 7.16
CA VAL A 41 6.60 2.13 6.91
C VAL A 41 6.05 3.42 6.34
N THR A 42 6.76 4.52 6.56
CA THR A 42 6.27 5.86 6.24
C THR A 42 6.81 6.41 4.92
N SER A 43 7.74 5.73 4.28
CA SER A 43 8.27 6.20 3.00
C SER A 43 8.70 5.04 2.11
N TYR A 44 8.71 5.29 0.80
CA TYR A 44 9.22 4.32 -0.17
C TYR A 44 10.74 4.14 -0.04
N GLY A 45 11.45 5.18 0.36
CA GLY A 45 12.90 5.11 0.58
C GLY A 45 13.27 4.12 1.68
N ASP A 46 12.54 4.15 2.79
CA ASP A 46 12.75 3.21 3.89
C ASP A 46 12.48 1.78 3.43
N LEU A 47 11.51 1.60 2.55
CA LEU A 47 11.16 0.29 2.08
C LEU A 47 12.18 -0.29 1.11
N SER A 48 12.85 0.52 0.30
CA SER A 48 13.80 -0.02 -0.67
C SER A 48 14.97 -0.71 0.01
N SER A 49 15.45 -0.19 1.14
CA SER A 49 16.44 -0.89 1.94
C SER A 49 15.87 -2.11 2.65
N PHE A 50 14.61 -2.03 3.07
CA PHE A 50 13.93 -3.11 3.75
C PHE A 50 13.59 -4.26 2.79
N ALA A 51 13.15 -3.96 1.57
CA ALA A 51 12.81 -4.96 0.57
C ALA A 51 14.04 -5.73 0.10
N GLN A 52 15.23 -5.13 0.12
CA GLN A 52 16.46 -5.84 -0.19
C GLN A 52 16.81 -6.87 0.88
N GLN A 53 16.45 -6.60 2.12
CA GLN A 53 16.73 -7.49 3.24
C GLN A 53 15.63 -8.53 3.46
N GLN A 54 14.39 -8.15 3.20
CA GLN A 54 13.25 -9.05 3.35
C GLN A 54 12.51 -9.15 2.01
N SER A 55 12.98 -10.04 1.16
CA SER A 55 12.38 -10.27 -0.15
C SER A 55 11.01 -10.96 -0.07
N ARG A 56 10.43 -11.10 1.12
CA ARG A 56 9.23 -11.89 1.33
C ARG A 56 8.16 -11.07 2.03
N ALA A 57 7.08 -10.85 1.33
CA ALA A 57 5.87 -10.24 1.87
C ALA A 57 4.68 -11.03 1.35
N SER A 58 3.59 -11.05 2.12
CA SER A 58 2.34 -11.67 1.67
C SER A 58 1.61 -10.77 0.69
N ALA A 59 1.70 -9.47 0.89
CA ALA A 59 1.08 -8.45 0.04
C ALA A 59 1.69 -7.10 0.34
N PHE A 60 1.51 -6.15 -0.58
CA PHE A 60 1.86 -4.75 -0.38
C PHE A 60 0.61 -3.89 -0.45
N ILE A 61 0.49 -2.93 0.44
CA ILE A 61 -0.52 -1.88 0.38
C ILE A 61 0.23 -0.56 0.27
N LEU A 62 0.06 0.12 -0.85
CA LEU A 62 0.77 1.35 -1.16
C LEU A 62 -0.22 2.51 -1.13
N SER A 63 0.01 3.47 -0.26
CA SER A 63 -0.88 4.61 -0.11
C SER A 63 -0.49 5.71 -1.08
N VAL A 64 -1.49 6.30 -1.72
CA VAL A 64 -1.34 7.47 -2.58
C VAL A 64 -2.36 8.50 -2.13
N ASP A 65 -1.88 9.66 -1.72
CA ASP A 65 -2.72 10.76 -1.30
C ASP A 65 -2.43 11.96 -2.20
N ASP A 66 -3.48 12.54 -2.79
CA ASP A 66 -3.37 13.68 -3.68
C ASP A 66 -4.09 14.92 -3.18
N ASP A 67 -4.59 14.90 -1.95
CA ASP A 67 -5.46 15.96 -1.43
C ASP A 67 -4.83 17.35 -1.45
N ASP A 68 -3.52 17.42 -1.16
CA ASP A 68 -2.81 18.69 -1.07
C ASP A 68 -1.70 18.83 -2.10
N PHE A 69 -1.64 17.95 -3.08
CA PHE A 69 -0.56 17.96 -4.06
C PHE A 69 -0.89 18.84 -5.25
N SER A 70 0.08 19.63 -5.69
CA SER A 70 0.06 20.23 -7.01
C SER A 70 0.17 19.10 -8.06
N ALA A 71 -0.19 19.38 -9.31
CA ALA A 71 -0.04 18.41 -10.39
C ALA A 71 1.39 17.85 -10.49
N GLN A 72 2.37 18.72 -10.24
CA GLN A 72 3.78 18.36 -10.29
C GLN A 72 4.17 17.39 -9.16
N GLU A 73 3.65 17.62 -7.96
CA GLU A 73 3.90 16.73 -6.83
C GLU A 73 3.23 15.37 -7.02
N LEU A 74 2.05 15.36 -7.62
CA LEU A 74 1.36 14.12 -7.95
C LEU A 74 2.16 13.31 -8.98
N ASP A 75 2.70 13.95 -10.01
CA ASP A 75 3.54 13.28 -11.00
C ASP A 75 4.79 12.66 -10.36
N SER A 76 5.40 13.36 -9.42
CA SER A 76 6.56 12.86 -8.68
C SER A 76 6.19 11.63 -7.84
N THR A 77 5.07 11.69 -7.15
CA THR A 77 4.57 10.58 -6.34
C THR A 77 4.25 9.36 -7.20
N ILE A 78 3.61 9.57 -8.34
CA ILE A 78 3.31 8.49 -9.29
C ILE A 78 4.60 7.89 -9.84
N GLY A 79 5.62 8.72 -10.11
CA GLY A 79 6.92 8.24 -10.55
C GLY A 79 7.60 7.32 -9.54
N GLU A 80 7.56 7.69 -8.26
CA GLU A 80 8.08 6.86 -7.19
C GLU A 80 7.29 5.55 -7.07
N LEU A 81 5.98 5.64 -7.13
CA LEU A 81 5.09 4.49 -7.08
C LEU A 81 5.39 3.52 -8.23
N ARG A 82 5.52 4.04 -9.44
CA ARG A 82 5.84 3.23 -10.62
C ARG A 82 7.16 2.51 -10.46
N THR A 83 8.18 3.20 -10.02
CA THR A 83 9.51 2.62 -9.79
C THR A 83 9.43 1.51 -8.75
N PHE A 84 8.69 1.74 -7.68
CA PHE A 84 8.54 0.78 -6.61
C PHE A 84 7.77 -0.47 -7.07
N VAL A 85 6.66 -0.30 -7.78
CA VAL A 85 5.86 -1.41 -8.29
C VAL A 85 6.69 -2.27 -9.26
N LYS A 86 7.46 -1.65 -10.14
CA LYS A 86 8.33 -2.38 -11.06
C LYS A 86 9.39 -3.16 -10.33
N ALA A 87 9.96 -2.60 -9.26
CA ALA A 87 10.96 -3.29 -8.46
C ALA A 87 10.37 -4.53 -7.77
N ILE A 88 9.15 -4.41 -7.24
CA ILE A 88 8.47 -5.56 -6.64
C ILE A 88 8.23 -6.64 -7.70
N ARG A 89 7.72 -6.26 -8.87
CA ARG A 89 7.39 -7.20 -9.93
C ARG A 89 8.61 -7.90 -10.51
N PHE A 90 9.74 -7.21 -10.52
CA PHE A 90 10.99 -7.81 -10.94
C PHE A 90 11.41 -8.97 -10.03
N ARG A 91 11.16 -8.85 -8.73
CA ARG A 91 11.52 -9.87 -7.75
C ARG A 91 10.47 -10.94 -7.58
N ASN A 92 9.21 -10.58 -7.69
CA ASN A 92 8.09 -11.49 -7.51
C ASN A 92 6.91 -11.03 -8.36
N ALA A 93 6.66 -11.74 -9.46
CA ALA A 93 5.63 -11.38 -10.43
C ALA A 93 4.21 -11.57 -9.88
N ASP A 94 4.04 -12.38 -8.84
CA ASP A 94 2.72 -12.82 -8.38
C ASP A 94 2.27 -12.20 -7.07
N ILE A 95 3.11 -11.44 -6.39
CA ILE A 95 2.74 -10.89 -5.09
C ILE A 95 1.60 -9.88 -5.23
N PRO A 96 0.53 -9.97 -4.42
CA PRO A 96 -0.55 -9.00 -4.47
C PRO A 96 -0.08 -7.59 -4.09
N ILE A 97 -0.45 -6.61 -4.90
CA ILE A 97 -0.18 -5.21 -4.65
C ILE A 97 -1.50 -4.46 -4.72
N PHE A 98 -1.83 -3.74 -3.65
CA PHE A 98 -3.04 -2.93 -3.56
C PHE A 98 -2.64 -1.47 -3.41
N LEU A 99 -3.37 -0.58 -4.08
CA LEU A 99 -3.28 0.85 -3.78
C LEU A 99 -4.37 1.23 -2.77
N TYR A 100 -4.04 2.15 -1.90
CA TYR A 100 -4.94 2.70 -0.89
C TYR A 100 -5.01 4.20 -1.06
N GLY A 101 -6.22 4.74 -1.21
CA GLY A 101 -6.40 6.17 -1.40
C GLY A 101 -7.85 6.52 -1.64
N GLU A 102 -8.10 7.80 -1.91
CA GLU A 102 -9.43 8.28 -2.24
C GLU A 102 -9.83 7.85 -3.65
N THR A 103 -11.14 7.75 -3.89
CA THR A 103 -11.67 7.36 -5.19
C THR A 103 -11.18 8.26 -6.31
N GLN A 104 -11.03 9.56 -6.03
CA GLN A 104 -10.53 10.53 -7.01
C GLN A 104 -9.11 10.20 -7.45
N THR A 105 -8.28 9.74 -6.52
CA THR A 105 -6.88 9.41 -6.80
C THR A 105 -6.76 8.28 -7.81
N SER A 106 -7.68 7.31 -7.77
CA SER A 106 -7.63 6.17 -8.70
C SER A 106 -7.70 6.58 -10.16
N ARG A 107 -8.33 7.72 -10.45
CA ARG A 107 -8.47 8.24 -11.82
C ARG A 107 -7.18 8.80 -12.39
N HIS A 108 -6.21 9.12 -11.53
CA HIS A 108 -4.93 9.69 -11.92
C HIS A 108 -3.82 8.66 -12.03
N ILE A 109 -4.11 7.41 -11.72
CA ILE A 109 -3.09 6.35 -11.79
C ILE A 109 -2.96 5.87 -13.24
N PRO A 110 -1.74 5.89 -13.81
CA PRO A 110 -1.53 5.43 -15.18
C PRO A 110 -1.85 3.96 -15.38
N ASN A 111 -2.28 3.60 -16.58
CA ASN A 111 -2.67 2.23 -16.89
C ASN A 111 -1.52 1.23 -16.73
N ASP A 112 -0.28 1.64 -16.98
CA ASP A 112 0.87 0.76 -16.81
C ASP A 112 1.07 0.35 -15.34
N VAL A 113 0.70 1.24 -14.41
CA VAL A 113 0.72 0.92 -12.99
C VAL A 113 -0.50 0.07 -12.61
N LEU A 114 -1.70 0.48 -13.08
CA LEU A 114 -2.93 -0.23 -12.76
C LEU A 114 -2.88 -1.71 -13.14
N ARG A 115 -2.24 -2.03 -14.26
CA ARG A 115 -2.13 -3.42 -14.71
C ARG A 115 -1.34 -4.32 -13.77
N GLU A 116 -0.48 -3.73 -12.95
CA GLU A 116 0.36 -4.47 -12.00
C GLU A 116 -0.32 -4.67 -10.65
N LEU A 117 -1.50 -4.08 -10.46
CA LEU A 117 -2.19 -4.08 -9.18
C LEU A 117 -3.24 -5.18 -9.11
N HIS A 118 -3.46 -5.70 -7.91
CA HIS A 118 -4.58 -6.60 -7.62
C HIS A 118 -5.87 -5.84 -7.36
N GLY A 119 -5.78 -4.61 -6.88
CA GLY A 119 -6.96 -3.81 -6.63
C GLY A 119 -6.64 -2.46 -6.02
N PHE A 120 -7.68 -1.65 -5.89
CA PHE A 120 -7.64 -0.35 -5.27
C PHE A 120 -8.54 -0.37 -4.04
N ILE A 121 -8.00 0.00 -2.88
CA ILE A 121 -8.75 0.10 -1.63
C ILE A 121 -9.19 1.55 -1.49
N HIS A 122 -10.50 1.79 -1.49
CA HIS A 122 -11.06 3.13 -1.42
C HIS A 122 -11.13 3.59 0.04
N MET A 123 -10.28 4.55 0.39
CA MET A 123 -10.25 5.16 1.71
C MET A 123 -11.65 5.69 2.04
N PHE A 124 -12.10 5.45 3.28
CA PHE A 124 -13.39 5.85 3.82
C PHE A 124 -14.62 5.17 3.20
N GLU A 125 -14.49 4.44 2.10
CA GLU A 125 -15.60 3.72 1.47
C GLU A 125 -15.56 2.22 1.79
N ASP A 126 -14.39 1.62 1.70
CA ASP A 126 -14.22 0.20 2.00
C ASP A 126 -13.96 0.01 3.50
N THR A 127 -14.71 -0.87 4.14
CA THR A 127 -14.52 -1.13 5.57
C THR A 127 -13.22 -1.91 5.79
N PRO A 128 -12.47 -1.59 6.86
CA PRO A 128 -11.22 -2.29 7.15
C PRO A 128 -11.39 -3.80 7.28
N GLU A 129 -12.46 -4.24 7.91
CA GLU A 129 -12.72 -5.67 8.12
C GLU A 129 -12.98 -6.41 6.82
N PHE A 130 -13.73 -5.80 5.91
CA PHE A 130 -13.98 -6.38 4.59
C PHE A 130 -12.67 -6.49 3.79
N VAL A 131 -11.88 -5.43 3.78
CA VAL A 131 -10.60 -5.41 3.06
C VAL A 131 -9.65 -6.46 3.62
N ALA A 132 -9.57 -6.56 4.95
CA ALA A 132 -8.71 -7.53 5.60
C ALA A 132 -9.05 -8.96 5.18
N ARG A 133 -10.32 -9.31 5.13
CA ARG A 133 -10.76 -10.63 4.67
C ARG A 133 -10.44 -10.87 3.20
N TYR A 134 -10.54 -9.84 2.38
CA TYR A 134 -10.24 -9.95 0.96
C TYR A 134 -8.75 -10.19 0.71
N ILE A 135 -7.89 -9.51 1.47
CA ILE A 135 -6.44 -9.65 1.33
C ILE A 135 -5.95 -11.01 1.85
N VAL A 136 -6.52 -11.45 2.95
CA VAL A 136 -6.15 -12.73 3.58
C VAL A 136 -6.90 -13.88 2.95
#